data_ddf8b6acfc791ee993480773b1f59815
#
_entry.id   ddf8b6acfc791ee993480773b1f59815
#
_cell.length_a   1.000
_cell.length_b   1.000
_cell.length_c   1.000
_cell.angle_alpha   90.00
_cell.angle_beta   90.00
_cell.angle_gamma   90.00
#
_symmetry.space_group_name_H-M   'P 1'
#
loop_
_entity.id
_entity.type
_entity.pdbx_description
1 polymer ?
#
loop_
_entity_poly.entity_id
_entity_poly.type
_entity_poly.pdbx_seq_one_letter_code
_entity_poly.pdbx_strand_id
1 'polypeptide(L)'
;MLNTLESLFKLARERKSSPVDGSYTNKLLSDKSLSKAKVLEEINELIEAVDKNTNILHEAADVFYHLIMYMEANDVKIEEVMEELDKRKK
;
A
#
# COMPACT_ATOMS: atom_id res chain seq x y z
N MET A 1 -17.91 -0.69 2.41
CA MET A 1 -16.87 -1.47 3.09
C MET A 1 -15.48 -1.20 2.53
N LEU A 2 -15.29 -1.22 1.23
CA LEU A 2 -13.97 -0.95 0.65
C LEU A 2 -13.67 0.54 0.46
N ASN A 3 -14.49 1.40 1.04
CA ASN A 3 -14.31 2.86 0.98
C ASN A 3 -13.00 3.32 1.63
N THR A 4 -12.55 2.60 2.66
CA THR A 4 -11.29 2.89 3.35
C THR A 4 -10.11 2.73 2.39
N LEU A 5 -10.16 1.70 1.53
CA LEU A 5 -9.13 1.47 0.54
C LEU A 5 -9.11 2.61 -0.49
N GLU A 6 -10.28 3.05 -0.95
CA GLU A 6 -10.38 4.19 -1.86
C GLU A 6 -9.83 5.47 -1.22
N SER A 7 -10.14 5.69 0.06
CA SER A 7 -9.64 6.85 0.80
C SER A 7 -8.12 6.82 0.89
N LEU A 8 -7.53 5.63 1.01
CA LEU A 8 -6.09 5.48 1.15
C LEU A 8 -5.35 5.89 -0.12
N PHE A 9 -5.79 5.42 -1.29
CA PHE A 9 -5.08 5.82 -2.51
C PHE A 9 -5.38 7.27 -2.91
N LYS A 10 -6.54 7.81 -2.53
CA LYS A 10 -6.83 9.23 -2.69
C LYS A 10 -5.90 10.08 -1.83
N LEU A 11 -5.66 9.64 -0.58
CA LEU A 11 -4.73 10.29 0.31
C LEU A 11 -3.32 10.29 -0.29
N ALA A 12 -2.89 9.16 -0.85
CA ALA A 12 -1.58 9.08 -1.49
C ALA A 12 -1.43 10.12 -2.61
N ARG A 13 -2.44 10.23 -3.46
CA ARG A 13 -2.44 11.19 -4.56
C ARG A 13 -2.42 12.64 -4.08
N GLU A 14 -3.19 12.93 -3.04
CA GLU A 14 -3.20 14.24 -2.41
C GLU A 14 -1.83 14.60 -1.85
N ARG A 15 -1.18 13.65 -1.16
CA ARG A 15 0.15 13.87 -0.58
C ARG A 15 1.25 13.99 -1.64
N LYS A 16 1.06 13.40 -2.82
CA LYS A 16 1.98 13.61 -3.94
C LYS A 16 1.85 15.03 -4.49
N SER A 17 0.64 15.57 -4.54
CA SER A 17 0.38 16.94 -5.03
C SER A 17 0.73 17.99 -3.99
N SER A 18 0.46 17.71 -2.73
CA SER A 18 0.67 18.65 -1.62
C SER A 18 1.41 17.94 -0.49
N PRO A 19 2.74 17.79 -0.63
CA PRO A 19 3.53 17.08 0.37
C PRO A 19 3.47 17.70 1.75
N VAL A 20 3.53 16.85 2.77
CA VAL A 20 3.56 17.26 4.18
C VAL A 20 4.91 16.88 4.76
N ASP A 21 5.67 17.88 5.23
CA ASP A 21 6.98 17.67 5.82
C ASP A 21 6.88 16.75 7.04
N GLY A 22 7.82 15.80 7.13
CA GLY A 22 7.87 14.87 8.24
C GLY A 22 6.86 13.72 8.14
N SER A 23 6.03 13.69 7.09
CA SER A 23 5.06 12.62 6.89
C SER A 23 5.73 11.34 6.43
N TYR A 24 5.45 10.23 7.12
CA TYR A 24 5.91 8.92 6.70
C TYR A 24 5.34 8.53 5.33
N THR A 25 4.07 8.85 5.10
CA THR A 25 3.42 8.61 3.80
C THR A 25 4.19 9.32 2.68
N ASN A 26 4.56 10.58 2.87
CA ASN A 26 5.33 11.32 1.88
C ASN A 26 6.72 10.73 1.67
N LYS A 27 7.33 10.22 2.72
CA LYS A 27 8.63 9.56 2.62
C LYS A 27 8.55 8.33 1.72
N LEU A 28 7.50 7.51 1.90
CA LEU A 28 7.27 6.34 1.06
C LEU A 28 6.99 6.72 -0.40
N LEU A 29 6.24 7.80 -0.62
CA LEU A 29 5.88 8.25 -1.97
C LEU A 29 7.07 8.84 -2.72
N SER A 30 8.02 9.43 -2.03
CA SER A 30 9.18 10.10 -2.65
C SER A 30 10.44 9.24 -2.71
N ASP A 31 10.51 8.17 -1.94
CA ASP A 31 11.68 7.27 -1.90
C ASP A 31 11.28 5.87 -2.31
N LYS A 32 11.42 5.58 -3.58
CA LYS A 32 11.00 4.30 -4.17
C LYS A 32 11.76 3.11 -3.60
N SER A 33 13.04 3.30 -3.28
CA SER A 33 13.87 2.24 -2.70
C SER A 33 13.39 1.88 -1.29
N LEU A 34 13.07 2.88 -0.49
CA LEU A 34 12.52 2.68 0.84
C LEU A 34 11.17 1.99 0.76
N SER A 35 10.30 2.47 -0.12
CA SER A 35 8.95 1.92 -0.29
C SER A 35 9.02 0.44 -0.70
N LYS A 36 9.92 0.09 -1.61
CA LYS A 36 10.15 -1.29 -2.04
C LYS A 36 10.59 -2.17 -0.87
N ALA A 37 11.55 -1.71 -0.10
CA ALA A 37 12.07 -2.46 1.05
C ALA A 37 10.97 -2.68 2.09
N LYS A 38 10.15 -1.67 2.33
CA LYS A 38 9.07 -1.75 3.30
C LYS A 38 7.96 -2.72 2.87
N VAL A 39 7.58 -2.71 1.60
CA VAL A 39 6.59 -3.67 1.10
C VAL A 39 7.05 -5.10 1.34
N LEU A 40 8.31 -5.40 1.03
CA LEU A 40 8.87 -6.75 1.25
C LEU A 40 8.87 -7.11 2.72
N GLU A 41 9.28 -6.18 3.58
CA GLU A 41 9.31 -6.38 5.03
C GLU A 41 7.91 -6.68 5.57
N GLU A 42 6.91 -5.91 5.16
CA GLU A 42 5.53 -6.07 5.65
C GLU A 42 4.90 -7.37 5.17
N ILE A 43 5.19 -7.80 3.95
CA ILE A 43 4.71 -9.09 3.45
C ILE A 43 5.28 -10.22 4.31
N ASN A 44 6.58 -10.19 4.62
CA ASN A 44 7.21 -11.19 5.47
C ASN A 44 6.61 -11.20 6.88
N GLU A 45 6.32 -10.02 7.43
CA GLU A 45 5.69 -9.89 8.74
C GLU A 45 4.28 -10.49 8.76
N LEU A 46 3.51 -10.30 7.68
CA LEU A 46 2.19 -10.90 7.56
C LEU A 46 2.29 -12.43 7.53
N ILE A 47 3.21 -12.96 6.75
CA ILE A 47 3.42 -14.42 6.65
C ILE A 47 3.77 -14.98 8.04
N GLU A 48 4.68 -14.34 8.74
CA GLU A 48 5.06 -14.73 10.10
C GLU A 48 3.88 -14.65 11.06
N ALA A 49 3.07 -13.60 10.96
CA ALA A 49 1.90 -13.41 11.81
C ALA A 49 0.88 -14.54 11.60
N VAL A 50 0.66 -14.95 10.36
CA VAL A 50 -0.24 -16.08 10.03
C VAL A 50 0.30 -17.37 10.62
N ASP A 51 1.61 -17.63 10.45
CA ASP A 51 2.25 -18.84 10.97
C ASP A 51 2.14 -18.92 12.50
N LYS A 52 2.29 -17.80 13.18
CA LYS A 52 2.24 -17.72 14.64
C LYS A 52 0.83 -17.46 15.19
N ASN A 53 -0.13 -17.20 14.30
CA ASN A 53 -1.51 -16.85 14.65
C ASN A 53 -1.58 -15.66 15.64
N THR A 54 -0.86 -14.58 15.32
CA THR A 54 -0.81 -13.39 16.16
C THR A 54 -0.74 -12.13 15.29
N ASN A 55 -1.50 -11.09 15.67
CA ASN A 55 -1.51 -9.77 15.00
C ASN A 55 -1.79 -9.81 13.49
N ILE A 56 -2.52 -10.81 13.02
CA ILE A 56 -2.76 -11.01 11.58
C ILE A 56 -3.41 -9.79 10.93
N LEU A 57 -4.47 -9.25 11.55
CA LEU A 57 -5.18 -8.10 10.98
C LEU A 57 -4.30 -6.85 10.92
N HIS A 58 -3.49 -6.64 11.95
CA HIS A 58 -2.56 -5.51 11.98
C HIS A 58 -1.54 -5.62 10.86
N GLU A 59 -0.94 -6.79 10.71
CA GLU A 59 0.07 -6.99 9.67
C GLU A 59 -0.53 -6.97 8.26
N ALA A 60 -1.75 -7.48 8.08
CA ALA A 60 -2.46 -7.39 6.81
C ALA A 60 -2.72 -5.93 6.44
N ALA A 61 -3.15 -5.11 7.40
CA ALA A 61 -3.38 -3.68 7.17
C ALA A 61 -2.09 -2.98 6.76
N ASP A 62 -0.97 -3.32 7.40
CA ASP A 62 0.35 -2.76 7.06
C ASP A 62 0.75 -3.12 5.63
N VAL A 63 0.47 -4.35 5.21
CA VAL A 63 0.75 -4.78 3.83
C VAL A 63 -0.04 -3.94 2.83
N PHE A 64 -1.35 -3.78 3.05
CA PHE A 64 -2.18 -3.00 2.12
C PHE A 64 -1.72 -1.55 2.06
N TYR A 65 -1.42 -0.96 3.21
CA TYR A 65 -0.95 0.43 3.26
C TYR A 65 0.34 0.59 2.45
N HIS A 66 1.36 -0.22 2.73
CA HIS A 66 2.65 -0.09 2.06
C HIS A 66 2.58 -0.45 0.58
N LEU A 67 1.73 -1.43 0.23
CA LEU A 67 1.53 -1.81 -1.16
C LEU A 67 0.92 -0.67 -1.97
N ILE A 68 -0.12 -0.02 -1.42
CA ILE A 68 -0.75 1.14 -2.07
C ILE A 68 0.28 2.27 -2.25
N MET A 69 1.06 2.57 -1.22
CA MET A 69 2.07 3.63 -1.30
C MET A 69 3.15 3.29 -2.32
N TYR A 70 3.58 2.04 -2.37
CA TYR A 70 4.56 1.59 -3.36
C TYR A 70 4.03 1.72 -4.79
N MET A 71 2.80 1.30 -5.02
CA MET A 71 2.17 1.44 -6.34
C MET A 71 2.06 2.91 -6.74
N GLU A 72 1.56 3.76 -5.84
CA GLU A 72 1.42 5.19 -6.14
C GLU A 72 2.77 5.88 -6.36
N ALA A 73 3.80 5.47 -5.63
CA ALA A 73 5.15 6.00 -5.81
C ALA A 73 5.68 5.68 -7.22
N ASN A 74 5.21 4.61 -7.83
CA ASN A 74 5.63 4.15 -9.15
C ASN A 74 4.59 4.42 -10.24
N ASP A 75 3.61 5.27 -9.94
CA ASP A 75 2.54 5.67 -10.86
C ASP A 75 1.69 4.49 -11.37
N VAL A 76 1.56 3.45 -10.54
CA VAL A 76 0.66 2.32 -10.82
C VAL A 76 -0.67 2.64 -10.17
N LYS A 77 -1.70 2.86 -10.98
CA LYS A 77 -3.02 3.24 -10.49
C LYS A 77 -3.83 2.01 -10.12
N ILE A 78 -4.41 2.06 -8.92
CA ILE A 78 -5.23 0.95 -8.42
C ILE A 78 -6.41 0.67 -9.35
N GLU A 79 -6.96 1.69 -9.99
CA GLU A 79 -8.07 1.54 -10.93
C GLU A 79 -7.69 0.62 -12.09
N GLU A 80 -6.46 0.76 -12.60
CA GLU A 80 -5.96 -0.08 -13.69
C GLU A 80 -5.73 -1.51 -13.21
N VAL A 81 -5.28 -1.67 -11.96
CA VAL A 81 -5.12 -2.99 -11.36
C VAL A 81 -6.48 -3.68 -11.23
N MET A 82 -7.50 -2.94 -10.81
CA MET A 82 -8.86 -3.47 -10.71
C MET A 82 -9.41 -3.89 -12.07
N GLU A 83 -9.17 -3.08 -13.10
CA GLU A 83 -9.57 -3.45 -14.47
C GLU A 83 -8.91 -4.74 -14.92
N GLU A 84 -7.63 -4.90 -14.63
CA GLU A 84 -6.88 -6.11 -14.98
C GLU A 84 -7.46 -7.33 -14.25
N LEU A 85 -7.77 -7.19 -12.97
CA LEU A 85 -8.39 -8.27 -12.19
C LEU A 85 -9.76 -8.62 -12.75
N ASP A 86 -10.54 -7.61 -13.15
CA ASP A 86 -11.86 -7.82 -13.71
C ASP A 86 -11.80 -8.61 -15.02
N LYS A 87 -10.81 -8.32 -15.87
CA LYS A 87 -10.58 -9.08 -17.12
C LYS A 87 -10.25 -10.55 -16.87
N ARG A 88 -9.67 -10.86 -15.73
CA ARG A 88 -9.28 -12.23 -15.37
C ARG A 88 -10.40 -13.04 -14.77
N LYS A 89 -11.51 -12.42 -14.44
CA LYS A 89 -12.70 -13.12 -13.93
C LYS A 89 -13.28 -14.00 -15.04
N LYS A 90 -13.65 -15.21 -14.67
CA LYS A 90 -14.27 -16.15 -15.59
C LYS A 90 -15.61 -16.65 -15.05
#